data_a8f7986fe9bfe7ff4a9a38ff2861d6f3
#
_entry.id   a8f7986fe9bfe7ff4a9a38ff2861d6f3
#
_cell.length_a   1.000
_cell.length_b   1.000
_cell.length_c   1.000
_cell.angle_alpha   90.00
_cell.angle_beta   90.00
_cell.angle_gamma   90.00
#
_symmetry.space_group_name_H-M   'P 1'
#
loop_
_entity.id
_entity.type
_entity.pdbx_description
1 polymer ?
#
loop_
_entity_poly.entity_id
_entity_poly.type
_entity_poly.pdbx_seq_one_letter_code
_entity_poly.pdbx_strand_id
1 'polypeptide(L)'
;PFAQITNHRYRSIGLGVSGYHHALAVRGIRWESEEHLSFMDKVFERINYAAIAASSELAKEKGAYHYFEGSDWQTGAYFIKRGYNSPEWKALAVKVSTQGMRNAYLLAIAPTSSTSIIAGTTAGTDPVMKRFFLEEKKGAMLPRVAPALSDKTYWIYKSAYLTDQTWSIRAAGIRQLHIDQAQSLNLYLSLIHISE
;
A
#
# COMPACT_ATOMS: atom_id res chain seq x y z
N PRO A 1 -0.67 -9.04 -28.52
CA PRO A 1 0.59 -9.81 -28.60
C PRO A 1 1.60 -9.35 -27.55
N PHE A 2 2.05 -8.04 -27.50
CA PHE A 2 3.08 -7.60 -26.55
C PHE A 2 2.67 -7.73 -25.08
N ALA A 3 1.46 -7.28 -24.72
CA ALA A 3 0.95 -7.39 -23.35
C ALA A 3 0.87 -8.86 -22.89
N GLN A 4 0.48 -9.77 -23.77
CA GLN A 4 0.43 -11.19 -23.50
C GLN A 4 1.84 -11.75 -23.25
N ILE A 5 2.81 -11.41 -24.08
CA ILE A 5 4.21 -11.84 -23.94
C ILE A 5 4.77 -11.33 -22.61
N THR A 6 4.59 -10.06 -22.28
CA THR A 6 5.04 -9.45 -21.02
C THR A 6 4.42 -10.14 -19.82
N ASN A 7 3.10 -10.35 -19.85
CA ASN A 7 2.40 -11.03 -18.78
C ASN A 7 2.90 -12.47 -18.58
N HIS A 8 3.09 -13.23 -19.64
CA HIS A 8 3.63 -14.58 -19.55
C HIS A 8 5.06 -14.65 -18.99
N ARG A 9 5.89 -13.63 -19.30
CA ARG A 9 7.30 -13.59 -18.87
C ARG A 9 7.49 -13.14 -17.43
N TYR A 10 6.73 -12.14 -16.98
CA TYR A 10 6.92 -11.51 -15.66
C TYR A 10 5.87 -11.91 -14.64
N ARG A 11 4.65 -12.26 -15.08
CA ARG A 11 3.55 -12.59 -14.16
C ARG A 11 3.31 -11.54 -13.08
N SER A 12 3.58 -10.27 -13.39
CA SER A 12 3.45 -9.15 -12.46
C SER A 12 2.02 -8.99 -11.98
N ILE A 13 1.86 -8.70 -10.69
CA ILE A 13 0.59 -8.33 -10.06
C ILE A 13 0.78 -7.00 -9.33
N GLY A 14 -0.32 -6.36 -8.94
CA GLY A 14 -0.32 -5.15 -8.14
C GLY A 14 -1.24 -5.32 -6.94
N LEU A 15 -0.72 -5.91 -5.86
CA LEU A 15 -1.44 -5.99 -4.60
C LEU A 15 -1.36 -4.63 -3.91
N GLY A 16 -2.51 -4.04 -3.63
CA GLY A 16 -2.65 -2.78 -2.90
C GLY A 16 -3.62 -2.93 -1.74
N VAL A 17 -3.85 -1.83 -1.01
CA VAL A 17 -4.73 -1.80 0.15
C VAL A 17 -5.76 -0.67 0.03
N SER A 18 -6.92 -0.88 0.62
CA SER A 18 -7.93 0.14 0.93
C SER A 18 -8.15 0.18 2.43
N GLY A 19 -8.68 1.28 2.95
CA GLY A 19 -9.08 1.35 4.34
C GLY A 19 -7.97 1.72 5.32
N TYR A 20 -6.86 2.27 4.87
CA TYR A 20 -5.76 2.57 5.77
C TYR A 20 -6.14 3.62 6.83
N HIS A 21 -6.75 4.78 6.43
CA HIS A 21 -7.20 5.77 7.41
C HIS A 21 -8.32 5.24 8.31
N HIS A 22 -9.19 4.37 7.78
CA HIS A 22 -10.19 3.66 8.59
C HIS A 22 -9.52 2.79 9.67
N ALA A 23 -8.47 2.05 9.33
CA ALA A 23 -7.72 1.24 10.29
C ALA A 23 -7.05 2.09 11.38
N LEU A 24 -6.49 3.25 11.02
CA LEU A 24 -5.95 4.21 11.99
C LEU A 24 -7.04 4.73 12.93
N ALA A 25 -8.20 5.11 12.38
CA ALA A 25 -9.30 5.65 13.17
C ALA A 25 -9.83 4.66 14.19
N VAL A 26 -10.06 3.41 13.79
CA VAL A 26 -10.50 2.34 14.70
C VAL A 26 -9.48 2.04 15.80
N ARG A 27 -8.19 2.22 15.50
CA ARG A 27 -7.10 2.05 16.47
C ARG A 27 -6.82 3.29 17.33
N GLY A 28 -7.49 4.42 17.07
CA GLY A 28 -7.25 5.68 17.76
C GLY A 28 -5.92 6.36 17.38
N ILE A 29 -5.30 5.95 16.28
CA ILE A 29 -4.01 6.50 15.83
C ILE A 29 -4.26 7.74 14.97
N ARG A 30 -3.66 8.87 15.36
CA ARG A 30 -3.77 10.12 14.60
C ARG A 30 -2.86 10.10 13.38
N TRP A 31 -3.31 10.71 12.28
CA TRP A 31 -2.52 10.83 11.05
C TRP A 31 -1.18 11.52 11.27
N GLU A 32 -1.17 12.62 11.99
CA GLU A 32 0.03 13.40 12.33
C GLU A 32 0.67 12.88 13.62
N SER A 33 1.25 11.67 13.58
CA SER A 33 1.92 11.06 14.73
C SER A 33 3.01 10.07 14.32
N GLU A 34 4.02 9.93 15.13
CA GLU A 34 5.06 8.91 14.95
C GLU A 34 4.48 7.48 15.09
N GLU A 35 3.40 7.32 15.85
CA GLU A 35 2.68 6.06 15.96
C GLU A 35 2.09 5.62 14.60
N HIS A 36 1.53 6.58 13.82
CA HIS A 36 1.09 6.34 12.44
C HIS A 36 2.25 5.81 11.59
N LEU A 37 3.40 6.45 11.63
CA LEU A 37 4.57 6.04 10.83
C LEU A 37 5.05 4.64 11.22
N SER A 38 5.14 4.36 12.51
CA SER A 38 5.48 3.03 13.03
C SER A 38 4.44 1.97 12.65
N PHE A 39 3.15 2.31 12.67
CA PHE A 39 2.08 1.42 12.23
C PHE A 39 2.16 1.13 10.74
N MET A 40 2.41 2.17 9.91
CA MET A 40 2.60 2.04 8.47
C MET A 40 3.73 1.07 8.15
N ASP A 41 4.89 1.24 8.78
CA ASP A 41 6.06 0.40 8.62
C ASP A 41 5.74 -1.08 8.89
N LYS A 42 5.22 -1.38 10.07
CA LYS A 42 4.89 -2.75 10.48
C LYS A 42 3.85 -3.42 9.59
N VAL A 43 2.81 -2.68 9.20
CA VAL A 43 1.72 -3.23 8.36
C VAL A 43 2.23 -3.57 6.97
N PHE A 44 2.98 -2.64 6.33
CA PHE A 44 3.47 -2.87 4.98
C PHE A 44 4.63 -3.87 4.93
N GLU A 45 5.49 -3.90 5.94
CA GLU A 45 6.49 -4.97 6.10
C GLU A 45 5.80 -6.35 6.14
N ARG A 46 4.74 -6.50 6.94
CA ARG A 46 4.02 -7.77 7.06
C ARG A 46 3.28 -8.18 5.79
N ILE A 47 2.67 -7.22 5.10
CA ILE A 47 2.02 -7.46 3.80
C ILE A 47 3.06 -7.91 2.78
N ASN A 48 4.20 -7.23 2.71
CA ASN A 48 5.28 -7.59 1.78
C ASN A 48 5.82 -9.00 2.07
N TYR A 49 6.11 -9.30 3.33
CA TYR A 49 6.55 -10.64 3.73
C TYR A 49 5.56 -11.73 3.28
N ALA A 50 4.27 -11.53 3.57
CA ALA A 50 3.23 -12.49 3.21
C ALA A 50 3.08 -12.65 1.70
N ALA A 51 3.15 -11.54 0.94
CA ALA A 51 3.07 -11.56 -0.51
C ALA A 51 4.24 -12.33 -1.15
N ILE A 52 5.47 -12.10 -0.67
CA ILE A 52 6.67 -12.81 -1.14
C ILE A 52 6.57 -14.30 -0.81
N ALA A 53 6.19 -14.64 0.43
CA ALA A 53 6.03 -16.03 0.85
C ALA A 53 4.99 -16.75 -0.01
N ALA A 54 3.83 -16.12 -0.25
CA ALA A 54 2.78 -16.68 -1.09
C ALA A 54 3.22 -16.87 -2.56
N SER A 55 3.92 -15.87 -3.12
CA SER A 55 4.43 -15.95 -4.49
C SER A 55 5.49 -17.08 -4.65
N SER A 56 6.30 -17.28 -3.62
CA SER A 56 7.25 -18.39 -3.59
C SER A 56 6.55 -19.76 -3.52
N GLU A 57 5.50 -19.90 -2.69
CA GLU A 57 4.69 -21.12 -2.69
C GLU A 57 4.02 -21.40 -4.04
N LEU A 58 3.47 -20.35 -4.68
CA LEU A 58 2.92 -20.48 -6.02
C LEU A 58 3.96 -20.86 -7.07
N ALA A 59 5.22 -20.45 -6.90
CA ALA A 59 6.31 -20.86 -7.79
C ALA A 59 6.60 -22.36 -7.66
N LYS A 60 6.48 -22.93 -6.46
CA LYS A 60 6.61 -24.38 -6.24
C LYS A 60 5.54 -25.17 -7.01
N GLU A 61 4.31 -24.66 -7.07
CA GLU A 61 3.20 -25.33 -7.75
C GLU A 61 3.21 -25.12 -9.27
N LYS A 62 3.53 -23.90 -9.73
CA LYS A 62 3.28 -23.44 -11.11
C LYS A 62 4.55 -23.01 -11.85
N GLY A 63 5.72 -23.21 -11.24
CA GLY A 63 7.01 -22.73 -11.73
C GLY A 63 7.24 -21.23 -11.47
N ALA A 64 8.50 -20.85 -11.41
CA ALA A 64 8.90 -19.45 -11.31
C ALA A 64 8.54 -18.66 -12.57
N TYR A 65 8.53 -17.32 -12.48
CA TYR A 65 8.40 -16.47 -13.67
C TYR A 65 9.66 -16.59 -14.55
N HIS A 66 9.51 -16.33 -15.85
CA HIS A 66 10.52 -16.67 -16.87
C HIS A 66 11.91 -16.05 -16.63
N TYR A 67 11.98 -14.82 -16.12
CA TYR A 67 13.24 -14.10 -15.85
C TYR A 67 13.67 -14.13 -14.38
N PHE A 68 13.32 -15.21 -13.67
CA PHE A 68 13.70 -15.35 -12.26
C PHE A 68 15.21 -15.52 -12.08
N GLU A 69 15.85 -16.27 -12.99
CA GLU A 69 17.28 -16.51 -12.93
C GLU A 69 18.07 -15.20 -13.10
N GLY A 70 19.04 -14.95 -12.21
CA GLY A 70 19.82 -13.73 -12.15
C GLY A 70 19.08 -12.50 -11.60
N SER A 71 17.80 -12.64 -11.22
CA SER A 71 17.03 -11.53 -10.64
C SER A 71 17.46 -11.16 -9.23
N ASP A 72 17.07 -9.97 -8.78
CA ASP A 72 17.25 -9.53 -7.39
C ASP A 72 16.59 -10.48 -6.36
N TRP A 73 15.57 -11.22 -6.78
CA TRP A 73 14.92 -12.24 -5.96
C TRP A 73 15.82 -13.45 -5.74
N GLN A 74 16.40 -13.98 -6.82
CA GLN A 74 17.28 -15.16 -6.75
C GLN A 74 18.58 -14.83 -6.04
N THR A 75 19.20 -13.71 -6.36
CA THR A 75 20.47 -13.27 -5.77
C THR A 75 20.36 -12.80 -4.32
N GLY A 76 19.13 -12.57 -3.84
CA GLY A 76 18.86 -12.02 -2.51
C GLY A 76 19.08 -10.49 -2.43
N ALA A 77 19.46 -9.83 -3.51
CA ALA A 77 19.70 -8.38 -3.55
C ALA A 77 18.46 -7.57 -3.14
N TYR A 78 17.25 -8.05 -3.44
CA TYR A 78 16.00 -7.46 -2.99
C TYR A 78 15.96 -7.26 -1.47
N PHE A 79 16.29 -8.29 -0.71
CA PHE A 79 16.26 -8.27 0.75
C PHE A 79 17.37 -7.39 1.34
N ILE A 80 18.57 -7.46 0.76
CA ILE A 80 19.74 -6.67 1.19
C ILE A 80 19.48 -5.17 0.98
N LYS A 81 19.00 -4.76 -0.19
CA LYS A 81 18.69 -3.36 -0.53
C LYS A 81 17.65 -2.74 0.41
N ARG A 82 16.76 -3.55 1.00
CA ARG A 82 15.71 -3.10 1.92
C ARG A 82 16.07 -3.27 3.40
N GLY A 83 17.24 -3.80 3.71
CA GLY A 83 17.69 -3.99 5.09
C GLY A 83 16.94 -5.09 5.85
N TYR A 84 16.36 -6.06 5.17
CA TYR A 84 15.63 -7.18 5.77
C TYR A 84 16.59 -8.21 6.37
N ASN A 85 17.01 -7.98 7.62
CA ASN A 85 18.08 -8.74 8.26
C ASN A 85 17.64 -9.69 9.39
N SER A 86 16.34 -9.70 9.75
CA SER A 86 15.85 -10.60 10.79
C SER A 86 15.98 -12.08 10.39
N PRO A 87 16.02 -13.01 11.36
CA PRO A 87 16.08 -14.45 11.05
C PRO A 87 14.93 -14.91 10.14
N GLU A 88 13.73 -14.35 10.34
CA GLU A 88 12.54 -14.64 9.53
C GLU A 88 12.74 -14.21 8.06
N TRP A 89 13.25 -13.00 7.83
CA TRP A 89 13.55 -12.50 6.50
C TRP A 89 14.68 -13.27 5.81
N LYS A 90 15.74 -13.64 6.54
CA LYS A 90 16.81 -14.47 6.01
C LYS A 90 16.33 -15.86 5.59
N ALA A 91 15.48 -16.48 6.39
CA ALA A 91 14.86 -17.76 6.04
C ALA A 91 13.99 -17.64 4.77
N LEU A 92 13.20 -16.56 4.66
CA LEU A 92 12.41 -16.30 3.46
C LEU A 92 13.29 -16.05 2.22
N ALA A 93 14.39 -15.32 2.35
CA ALA A 93 15.33 -15.09 1.26
C ALA A 93 15.94 -16.39 0.73
N VAL A 94 16.36 -17.29 1.62
CA VAL A 94 16.86 -18.63 1.26
C VAL A 94 15.76 -19.45 0.54
N LYS A 95 14.55 -19.42 1.07
CA LYS A 95 13.40 -20.09 0.45
C LYS A 95 13.14 -19.57 -0.96
N VAL A 96 13.10 -18.24 -1.14
CA VAL A 96 12.89 -17.60 -2.44
C VAL A 96 14.00 -17.97 -3.43
N SER A 97 15.27 -17.93 -3.02
CA SER A 97 16.40 -18.23 -3.92
C SER A 97 16.38 -19.68 -4.43
N THR A 98 15.88 -20.61 -3.63
CA THR A 98 15.83 -22.05 -3.97
C THR A 98 14.53 -22.48 -4.64
N GLN A 99 13.41 -21.94 -4.21
CA GLN A 99 12.07 -22.32 -4.67
C GLN A 99 11.57 -21.46 -5.83
N GLY A 100 12.08 -20.24 -5.94
CA GLY A 100 11.66 -19.26 -6.96
C GLY A 100 10.54 -18.33 -6.51
N MET A 101 10.18 -17.43 -7.42
CA MET A 101 9.03 -16.51 -7.31
C MET A 101 8.10 -16.70 -8.51
N ARG A 102 6.81 -16.79 -8.27
CA ARG A 102 5.81 -16.85 -9.35
C ARG A 102 5.65 -15.53 -10.07
N ASN A 103 5.77 -14.43 -9.34
CA ASN A 103 5.51 -13.08 -9.81
C ASN A 103 6.80 -12.26 -9.72
N ALA A 104 7.15 -11.55 -10.79
CA ALA A 104 8.32 -10.66 -10.81
C ALA A 104 8.10 -9.42 -9.93
N TYR A 105 6.86 -8.92 -9.87
CA TYR A 105 6.43 -7.78 -9.07
C TYR A 105 5.15 -8.11 -8.33
N LEU A 106 5.01 -7.59 -7.10
CA LEU A 106 3.94 -7.98 -6.17
C LEU A 106 3.06 -6.80 -5.74
N LEU A 107 3.66 -5.74 -5.18
CA LEU A 107 2.93 -4.67 -4.49
C LEU A 107 2.91 -3.38 -5.31
N ALA A 108 1.71 -2.83 -5.50
CA ALA A 108 1.49 -1.52 -6.07
C ALA A 108 0.30 -0.86 -5.37
N ILE A 109 0.39 0.44 -5.05
CA ILE A 109 -0.68 1.15 -4.36
C ILE A 109 -1.48 1.98 -5.37
N ALA A 110 -2.71 1.53 -5.62
CA ALA A 110 -3.68 2.23 -6.44
C ALA A 110 -4.57 3.14 -5.58
N PRO A 111 -5.22 4.17 -6.17
CA PRO A 111 -6.10 5.09 -5.43
C PRO A 111 -7.35 4.43 -4.84
N THR A 112 -7.86 3.39 -5.45
CA THR A 112 -9.04 2.57 -5.04
C THR A 112 -10.31 3.37 -4.71
N SER A 113 -10.52 4.53 -5.33
CA SER A 113 -11.62 5.45 -5.02
C SER A 113 -13.02 4.85 -5.17
N SER A 114 -13.25 3.97 -6.16
CA SER A 114 -14.53 3.28 -6.37
C SER A 114 -14.61 1.97 -5.58
N THR A 115 -13.52 1.19 -5.56
CA THR A 115 -13.48 -0.10 -4.85
C THR A 115 -13.66 0.05 -3.35
N SER A 116 -13.09 1.11 -2.76
CA SER A 116 -13.25 1.40 -1.32
C SER A 116 -14.69 1.70 -0.93
N ILE A 117 -15.49 2.27 -1.84
CA ILE A 117 -16.92 2.50 -1.61
C ILE A 117 -17.67 1.17 -1.47
N ILE A 118 -17.41 0.25 -2.39
CA ILE A 118 -18.02 -1.08 -2.37
C ILE A 118 -17.63 -1.84 -1.09
N ALA A 119 -16.35 -1.68 -0.68
CA ALA A 119 -15.84 -2.30 0.54
C ALA A 119 -16.26 -1.58 1.85
N GLY A 120 -16.97 -0.45 1.78
CA GLY A 120 -17.40 0.32 2.95
C GLY A 120 -16.23 0.90 3.76
N THR A 121 -15.13 1.29 3.12
CA THR A 121 -13.93 1.76 3.78
C THR A 121 -13.33 3.00 3.11
N THR A 122 -12.18 3.52 3.63
CA THR A 122 -11.49 4.67 3.04
C THR A 122 -10.68 4.28 1.80
N ALA A 123 -10.49 5.22 0.88
CA ALA A 123 -9.73 4.99 -0.34
C ALA A 123 -8.24 4.83 -0.06
N GLY A 124 -7.64 3.79 -0.60
CA GLY A 124 -6.21 3.52 -0.57
C GLY A 124 -5.54 3.74 0.78
N THR A 125 -4.44 4.47 0.72
CA THR A 125 -3.60 4.85 1.85
C THR A 125 -3.61 6.36 2.14
N ASP A 126 -4.57 7.09 1.58
CA ASP A 126 -4.70 8.53 1.73
C ASP A 126 -5.60 8.92 2.93
N PRO A 127 -5.45 10.13 3.48
CA PRO A 127 -6.39 10.63 4.47
C PRO A 127 -7.75 10.95 3.84
N VAL A 128 -8.82 10.86 4.61
CA VAL A 128 -10.15 11.26 4.13
C VAL A 128 -10.20 12.76 3.82
N MET A 129 -10.84 13.13 2.72
CA MET A 129 -11.02 14.55 2.39
C MET A 129 -11.82 15.30 3.47
N LYS A 130 -12.94 14.72 3.89
CA LYS A 130 -13.80 15.23 4.97
C LYS A 130 -14.48 14.05 5.68
N ARG A 131 -14.93 14.28 6.93
CA ARG A 131 -15.71 13.29 7.69
C ARG A 131 -17.06 13.01 7.05
N PHE A 132 -17.66 14.04 6.45
CA PHE A 132 -18.91 14.00 5.68
C PHE A 132 -18.82 14.99 4.53
N PHE A 133 -19.25 14.58 3.34
CA PHE A 133 -19.41 15.46 2.17
C PHE A 133 -20.39 14.85 1.16
N LEU A 134 -20.91 15.69 0.28
CA LEU A 134 -21.70 15.25 -0.85
C LEU A 134 -20.78 15.15 -2.07
N GLU A 135 -20.73 13.99 -2.68
CA GLU A 135 -19.96 13.73 -3.90
C GLU A 135 -20.94 13.72 -5.09
N GLU A 136 -20.71 14.57 -6.07
CA GLU A 136 -21.43 14.48 -7.33
C GLU A 136 -20.81 13.40 -8.20
N LYS A 137 -21.62 12.44 -8.61
CA LYS A 137 -21.19 11.36 -9.51
C LYS A 137 -22.28 11.04 -10.52
N LYS A 138 -22.00 11.26 -11.79
CA LYS A 138 -22.94 11.03 -12.89
C LYS A 138 -24.28 11.75 -12.69
N GLY A 139 -24.24 13.00 -12.21
CA GLY A 139 -25.44 13.81 -11.95
C GLY A 139 -26.22 13.47 -10.67
N ALA A 140 -25.75 12.52 -9.87
CA ALA A 140 -26.33 12.21 -8.57
C ALA A 140 -25.44 12.70 -7.43
N MET A 141 -26.05 13.30 -6.40
CA MET A 141 -25.39 13.72 -5.18
C MET A 141 -25.38 12.55 -4.18
N LEU A 142 -24.22 12.00 -3.92
CA LEU A 142 -24.04 10.85 -3.03
C LEU A 142 -23.43 11.30 -1.68
N PRO A 143 -24.10 11.03 -0.54
CA PRO A 143 -23.52 11.31 0.76
C PRO A 143 -22.36 10.36 1.05
N ARG A 144 -21.24 10.94 1.48
CA ARG A 144 -20.03 10.22 1.89
C ARG A 144 -19.76 10.50 3.35
N VAL A 145 -19.70 9.44 4.13
CA VAL A 145 -19.38 9.49 5.57
C VAL A 145 -18.11 8.68 5.79
N ALA A 146 -17.22 9.17 6.63
CA ALA A 146 -16.04 8.41 7.04
C ALA A 146 -16.48 7.10 7.73
N PRO A 147 -15.90 5.94 7.36
CA PRO A 147 -16.31 4.64 7.91
C PRO A 147 -16.17 4.60 9.44
N ALA A 148 -17.11 3.92 10.12
CA ALA A 148 -17.14 3.81 11.57
C ALA A 148 -17.06 5.16 12.31
N LEU A 149 -17.62 6.24 11.71
CA LEU A 149 -17.66 7.56 12.33
C LEU A 149 -18.49 7.51 13.62
N SER A 150 -17.90 7.90 14.74
CA SER A 150 -18.46 7.87 16.08
C SER A 150 -17.75 8.89 16.97
N ASP A 151 -18.22 9.10 18.19
CA ASP A 151 -17.56 9.98 19.16
C ASP A 151 -16.08 9.61 19.38
N LYS A 152 -15.74 8.32 19.28
CA LYS A 152 -14.38 7.81 19.46
C LYS A 152 -13.47 8.10 18.25
N THR A 153 -14.02 8.05 17.04
CA THR A 153 -13.24 8.18 15.79
C THR A 153 -13.32 9.57 15.17
N TYR A 154 -14.28 10.39 15.60
CA TYR A 154 -14.52 11.72 15.07
C TYR A 154 -13.26 12.60 15.05
N TRP A 155 -12.51 12.61 16.16
CA TRP A 155 -11.30 13.43 16.30
C TRP A 155 -10.06 12.83 15.65
N ILE A 156 -10.11 11.54 15.32
CA ILE A 156 -9.03 10.88 14.58
C ILE A 156 -9.12 11.18 13.08
N TYR A 157 -10.34 11.27 12.52
CA TYR A 157 -10.56 11.64 11.13
C TYR A 157 -10.35 13.15 10.90
N LYS A 158 -9.09 13.59 10.88
CA LYS A 158 -8.76 14.93 10.43
C LYS A 158 -8.91 15.03 8.92
N SER A 159 -9.46 16.14 8.42
CA SER A 159 -9.58 16.40 6.99
C SER A 159 -8.20 16.43 6.33
N ALA A 160 -8.07 15.83 5.16
CA ALA A 160 -6.85 15.87 4.36
C ALA A 160 -6.37 17.31 4.08
N TYR A 161 -7.29 18.26 3.86
CA TYR A 161 -6.98 19.68 3.64
C TYR A 161 -6.47 20.42 4.87
N LEU A 162 -6.66 19.88 6.06
CA LEU A 162 -6.18 20.44 7.32
C LEU A 162 -4.95 19.69 7.87
N THR A 163 -4.56 18.63 7.21
CA THR A 163 -3.43 17.80 7.60
C THR A 163 -2.14 18.35 7.02
N ASP A 164 -1.09 18.42 7.83
CA ASP A 164 0.26 18.70 7.33
C ASP A 164 0.69 17.57 6.38
N GLN A 165 0.87 17.92 5.11
CA GLN A 165 1.16 16.95 4.05
C GLN A 165 2.54 16.32 4.17
N THR A 166 3.44 16.90 4.96
CA THR A 166 4.74 16.28 5.27
C THR A 166 4.58 14.90 5.91
N TRP A 167 3.54 14.69 6.71
CA TRP A 167 3.21 13.37 7.28
C TRP A 167 2.79 12.36 6.20
N SER A 168 2.04 12.80 5.21
CA SER A 168 1.66 11.95 4.07
C SER A 168 2.89 11.56 3.24
N ILE A 169 3.82 12.50 3.03
CA ILE A 169 5.08 12.24 2.31
C ILE A 169 5.97 11.29 3.12
N ARG A 170 6.15 11.51 4.44
CA ARG A 170 6.91 10.62 5.32
C ARG A 170 6.34 9.20 5.32
N ALA A 171 5.02 9.07 5.47
CA ALA A 171 4.33 7.79 5.40
C ALA A 171 4.51 7.09 4.05
N ALA A 172 4.46 7.83 2.94
CA ALA A 172 4.71 7.29 1.61
C ALA A 172 6.17 6.80 1.46
N GLY A 173 7.14 7.54 2.00
CA GLY A 173 8.55 7.14 2.02
C GLY A 173 8.77 5.82 2.78
N ILE A 174 8.20 5.69 3.98
CA ILE A 174 8.27 4.46 4.79
C ILE A 174 7.60 3.30 4.04
N ARG A 175 6.41 3.50 3.52
CA ARG A 175 5.67 2.49 2.76
C ARG A 175 6.44 2.02 1.53
N GLN A 176 7.16 2.93 0.85
CA GLN A 176 7.95 2.61 -0.34
C GLN A 176 9.08 1.61 -0.07
N LEU A 177 9.58 1.52 1.15
CA LEU A 177 10.56 0.50 1.54
C LEU A 177 10.01 -0.92 1.35
N HIS A 178 8.70 -1.08 1.48
CA HIS A 178 8.02 -2.37 1.42
C HIS A 178 7.30 -2.64 0.10
N ILE A 179 7.28 -1.68 -0.83
CA ILE A 179 6.60 -1.79 -2.12
C ILE A 179 7.63 -1.91 -3.22
N ASP A 180 7.44 -2.85 -4.13
CA ASP A 180 8.36 -3.14 -5.24
C ASP A 180 7.99 -2.43 -6.55
N GLN A 181 6.82 -1.79 -6.60
CA GLN A 181 6.36 -0.98 -7.73
C GLN A 181 6.02 0.45 -7.29
N ALA A 182 5.25 1.16 -8.10
CA ALA A 182 4.81 2.51 -7.80
C ALA A 182 3.66 2.55 -6.79
N GLN A 183 3.53 3.70 -6.14
CA GLN A 183 2.40 4.03 -5.30
C GLN A 183 1.76 5.35 -5.74
N SER A 184 0.44 5.42 -5.68
CA SER A 184 -0.29 6.67 -5.80
C SER A 184 -0.20 7.46 -4.50
N LEU A 185 0.02 8.75 -4.60
CA LEU A 185 0.04 9.68 -3.48
C LEU A 185 -0.70 10.95 -3.87
N ASN A 186 -1.73 11.32 -3.11
CA ASN A 186 -2.43 12.57 -3.24
C ASN A 186 -1.94 13.56 -2.18
N LEU A 187 -1.58 14.77 -2.61
CA LEU A 187 -1.28 15.90 -1.73
C LEU A 187 -2.42 16.90 -1.81
N TYR A 188 -2.92 17.29 -0.65
CA TYR A 188 -4.09 18.17 -0.50
C TYR A 188 -3.62 19.55 -0.10
N LEU A 189 -3.39 20.41 -1.11
CA LEU A 189 -2.93 21.77 -0.91
C LEU A 189 -4.11 22.73 -1.05
N SER A 190 -4.23 23.71 -0.14
CA SER A 190 -5.15 24.81 -0.30
C SER A 190 -4.45 25.96 -1.03
N LEU A 191 -5.21 26.84 -1.69
CA LEU A 191 -4.67 28.01 -2.41
C LEU A 191 -3.84 28.95 -1.50
N ILE A 192 -4.13 28.98 -0.21
CA ILE A 192 -3.35 29.78 0.77
C ILE A 192 -1.95 29.20 1.03
N HIS A 193 -1.69 27.93 0.67
CA HIS A 193 -0.38 27.30 0.78
C HIS A 193 0.44 27.34 -0.52
N ILE A 194 -0.11 27.92 -1.60
CA ILE A 194 0.52 27.97 -2.93
C ILE A 194 1.09 29.38 -3.22
N SER A 195 0.84 30.35 -2.35
CA SER A 195 1.12 31.78 -2.59
C SER A 195 2.46 32.28 -2.04
N GLU A 196 3.48 31.43 -1.92
CA GLU A 196 4.85 31.88 -1.64
C GLU A 196 5.86 31.22 -2.57
#